data_5f8046df29f1f3ca3dd83cb89babe5bd
#
_entry.id   5f8046df29f1f3ca3dd83cb89babe5bd
#
_cell.length_a   1.000
_cell.length_b   1.000
_cell.length_c   1.000
_cell.angle_alpha   90.00
_cell.angle_beta   90.00
_cell.angle_gamma   90.00
#
_symmetry.space_group_name_H-M   'P 1'
#
loop_
_entity.id
_entity.type
_entity.pdbx_description
1 polymer ?
#
loop_
_entity_poly.entity_id
_entity_poly.type
_entity_poly.pdbx_seq_one_letter_code
_entity_poly.pdbx_strand_id
1 'polypeptide(L)'
;MAKSRPKPSDEEQAVLLLQAFFAEKSFSLGKFAAIKKKFTKENGDLFSKSALLKVFREFAGQKGLPELSEATVSKLRMKPVRTSSGVAPVTILTKPFPCPGKCIFCPSDIRMPKSYLADEPGAQRAERNYFDPYLQTFNRLTALHNIGHPTSKVEIIVLGGTWSFYPEEYQIWF
;
A
#
# COMPACT_ATOMS: atom_id res chain seq x y z
N MET A 1 -49.13 -0.01 0.59
CA MET A 1 -47.82 0.29 -0.04
C MET A 1 -46.74 0.07 0.98
N ALA A 2 -45.98 -1.00 0.86
CA ALA A 2 -44.84 -1.26 1.76
C ALA A 2 -43.74 -0.26 1.44
N LYS A 3 -43.38 0.63 2.41
CA LYS A 3 -42.24 1.53 2.31
C LYS A 3 -40.99 0.65 2.18
N SER A 4 -40.33 0.65 1.02
CA SER A 4 -39.05 -0.01 0.83
C SER A 4 -38.06 0.56 1.89
N ARG A 5 -37.46 -0.28 2.71
CA ARG A 5 -36.40 0.16 3.62
C ARG A 5 -35.31 0.85 2.78
N PRO A 6 -34.82 2.01 3.22
CA PRO A 6 -33.70 2.66 2.53
C PRO A 6 -32.52 1.67 2.43
N LYS A 7 -31.83 1.65 1.30
CA LYS A 7 -30.62 0.83 1.15
C LYS A 7 -29.57 1.30 2.18
N PRO A 8 -28.88 0.38 2.87
CA PRO A 8 -27.83 0.76 3.80
C PRO A 8 -26.69 1.47 3.06
N SER A 9 -26.10 2.46 3.71
CA SER A 9 -24.96 3.22 3.17
C SER A 9 -23.74 2.33 2.89
N ASP A 10 -22.81 2.76 2.07
CA ASP A 10 -21.55 2.06 1.82
C ASP A 10 -20.79 1.73 3.12
N GLU A 11 -20.83 2.63 4.10
CA GLU A 11 -20.21 2.41 5.41
C GLU A 11 -20.91 1.28 6.18
N GLU A 12 -22.25 1.32 6.25
CA GLU A 12 -23.03 0.26 6.92
C GLU A 12 -22.82 -1.09 6.24
N GLN A 13 -22.79 -1.14 4.92
CA GLN A 13 -22.48 -2.36 4.16
C GLN A 13 -21.07 -2.89 4.46
N ALA A 14 -20.08 -2.01 4.56
CA ALA A 14 -18.72 -2.38 4.93
C ALA A 14 -18.63 -2.94 6.36
N VAL A 15 -19.35 -2.34 7.31
CA VAL A 15 -19.41 -2.83 8.70
C VAL A 15 -20.07 -4.21 8.75
N LEU A 16 -21.20 -4.42 8.08
CA LEU A 16 -21.88 -5.73 8.00
C LEU A 16 -20.99 -6.81 7.37
N LEU A 17 -20.25 -6.44 6.31
CA LEU A 17 -19.27 -7.34 5.68
C LEU A 17 -18.19 -7.74 6.68
N LEU A 18 -17.65 -6.77 7.43
CA LEU A 18 -16.58 -7.00 8.41
C LEU A 18 -17.09 -7.86 9.58
N GLN A 19 -18.31 -7.62 10.07
CA GLN A 19 -18.96 -8.47 11.09
C GLN A 19 -19.08 -9.93 10.61
N ALA A 20 -19.62 -10.14 9.39
CA ALA A 20 -19.73 -11.46 8.81
C ALA A 20 -18.35 -12.13 8.61
N PHE A 21 -17.33 -11.35 8.24
CA PHE A 21 -15.98 -11.83 8.07
C PHE A 21 -15.33 -12.27 9.39
N PHE A 22 -15.45 -11.47 10.45
CA PHE A 22 -14.86 -11.78 11.75
C PHE A 22 -15.63 -12.86 12.54
N ALA A 23 -16.91 -13.10 12.20
CA ALA A 23 -17.69 -14.21 12.77
C ALA A 23 -17.25 -15.59 12.25
N GLU A 24 -16.51 -15.66 11.12
CA GLU A 24 -16.01 -16.91 10.58
C GLU A 24 -14.93 -17.54 11.47
N LYS A 25 -15.15 -18.79 11.88
CA LYS A 25 -14.20 -19.53 12.74
C LYS A 25 -12.86 -19.83 12.08
N SER A 26 -12.83 -19.96 10.75
CA SER A 26 -11.61 -20.23 9.98
C SER A 26 -11.47 -19.28 8.82
N PHE A 27 -10.30 -18.62 8.72
CA PHE A 27 -9.98 -17.74 7.60
C PHE A 27 -9.56 -18.54 6.37
N SER A 28 -10.15 -18.20 5.22
CA SER A 28 -9.62 -18.56 3.90
C SER A 28 -9.92 -17.46 2.90
N LEU A 29 -9.05 -17.32 1.89
CA LEU A 29 -9.24 -16.32 0.82
C LEU A 29 -10.56 -16.58 0.05
N GLY A 30 -10.93 -17.83 -0.15
CA GLY A 30 -12.19 -18.19 -0.81
C GLY A 30 -13.42 -17.76 -0.01
N LYS A 31 -13.42 -17.98 1.30
CA LYS A 31 -14.50 -17.52 2.19
C LYS A 31 -14.62 -16.00 2.20
N PHE A 32 -13.49 -15.31 2.29
CA PHE A 32 -13.48 -13.83 2.22
C PHE A 32 -14.05 -13.31 0.91
N ALA A 33 -13.69 -13.94 -0.22
CA ALA A 33 -14.23 -13.56 -1.54
C ALA A 33 -15.75 -13.85 -1.62
N ALA A 34 -16.22 -14.94 -1.04
CA ALA A 34 -17.66 -15.27 -0.99
C ALA A 34 -18.45 -14.28 -0.14
N ILE A 35 -17.92 -13.88 1.02
CA ILE A 35 -18.54 -12.85 1.87
C ILE A 35 -18.59 -11.52 1.13
N LYS A 36 -17.49 -11.08 0.51
CA LYS A 36 -17.45 -9.81 -0.26
C LYS A 36 -18.54 -9.74 -1.33
N LYS A 37 -18.88 -10.83 -1.98
CA LYS A 37 -19.92 -10.86 -3.01
C LYS A 37 -21.33 -10.64 -2.46
N LYS A 38 -21.55 -10.90 -1.17
CA LYS A 38 -22.86 -10.69 -0.51
C LYS A 38 -23.11 -9.23 -0.13
N PHE A 39 -22.06 -8.43 0.00
CA PHE A 39 -22.12 -7.04 0.40
C PHE A 39 -21.44 -6.17 -0.66
N THR A 40 -22.23 -5.40 -1.36
CA THR A 40 -21.74 -4.49 -2.41
C THR A 40 -22.00 -3.04 -2.02
N LYS A 41 -21.25 -2.14 -2.61
CA LYS A 41 -21.50 -0.71 -2.52
C LYS A 41 -22.83 -0.33 -3.18
N GLU A 42 -23.29 0.89 -2.94
CA GLU A 42 -24.51 1.41 -3.57
C GLU A 42 -24.47 1.35 -5.11
N ASN A 43 -23.29 1.55 -5.71
CA ASN A 43 -23.06 1.46 -7.14
C ASN A 43 -22.89 0.01 -7.67
N GLY A 44 -22.98 -0.99 -6.81
CA GLY A 44 -22.81 -2.40 -7.16
C GLY A 44 -21.36 -2.92 -7.13
N ASP A 45 -20.37 -2.05 -6.89
CA ASP A 45 -18.95 -2.46 -6.81
C ASP A 45 -18.63 -3.24 -5.54
N LEU A 46 -17.59 -4.04 -5.62
CA LEU A 46 -17.03 -4.74 -4.47
C LEU A 46 -16.12 -3.81 -3.64
N PHE A 47 -16.18 -3.95 -2.32
CA PHE A 47 -15.25 -3.24 -1.43
C PHE A 47 -13.80 -3.67 -1.67
N SER A 48 -12.89 -2.72 -1.78
CA SER A 48 -11.46 -3.01 -1.76
C SER A 48 -11.01 -3.39 -0.33
N LYS A 49 -9.94 -4.18 -0.18
CA LYS A 49 -9.40 -4.49 1.14
C LYS A 49 -8.92 -3.24 1.90
N SER A 50 -8.38 -2.25 1.19
CA SER A 50 -7.96 -0.98 1.80
C SER A 50 -9.15 -0.17 2.34
N ALA A 51 -10.27 -0.15 1.61
CA ALA A 51 -11.50 0.50 2.11
C ALA A 51 -12.03 -0.20 3.36
N LEU A 52 -12.04 -1.55 3.36
CA LEU A 52 -12.45 -2.33 4.54
C LEU A 52 -11.52 -2.10 5.74
N LEU A 53 -10.21 -2.01 5.52
CA LEU A 53 -9.24 -1.70 6.58
C LEU A 53 -9.45 -0.30 7.15
N LYS A 54 -9.79 0.68 6.31
CA LYS A 54 -10.12 2.03 6.77
C LYS A 54 -11.34 2.00 7.71
N VAL A 55 -12.44 1.40 7.26
CA VAL A 55 -13.67 1.25 8.08
C VAL A 55 -13.40 0.42 9.34
N PHE A 56 -12.61 -0.65 9.26
CA PHE A 56 -12.25 -1.44 10.43
C PHE A 56 -11.48 -0.64 11.48
N ARG A 57 -10.53 0.20 11.07
CA ARG A 57 -9.79 1.06 12.00
C ARG A 57 -10.66 2.12 12.67
N GLU A 58 -11.65 2.62 11.95
CA GLU A 58 -12.57 3.64 12.45
C GLU A 58 -13.54 3.08 13.51
N PHE A 59 -14.02 1.83 13.31
CA PHE A 59 -15.04 1.21 14.16
C PHE A 59 -14.54 0.01 14.98
N ALA A 60 -13.24 -0.22 15.08
CA ALA A 60 -12.70 -1.30 15.89
C ALA A 60 -13.15 -1.20 17.36
N GLY A 61 -13.55 -2.32 17.95
CA GLY A 61 -14.16 -2.36 19.28
C GLY A 61 -15.59 -1.81 19.37
N GLN A 62 -16.15 -1.36 18.25
CA GLN A 62 -17.50 -0.81 18.15
C GLN A 62 -18.32 -1.58 17.12
N LYS A 63 -19.63 -1.31 17.05
CA LYS A 63 -20.55 -1.92 16.08
C LYS A 63 -20.38 -3.45 15.96
N GLY A 64 -20.01 -4.16 17.04
CA GLY A 64 -19.80 -5.62 17.04
C GLY A 64 -18.54 -6.08 16.28
N LEU A 65 -17.61 -5.18 16.00
CA LEU A 65 -16.30 -5.50 15.43
C LEU A 65 -15.28 -5.78 16.54
N PRO A 66 -14.28 -6.65 16.30
CA PRO A 66 -13.23 -6.91 17.27
C PRO A 66 -12.34 -5.69 17.49
N GLU A 67 -11.59 -5.69 18.59
CA GLU A 67 -10.56 -4.68 18.88
C GLU A 67 -9.48 -4.64 17.81
N LEU A 68 -8.91 -3.44 17.63
CA LEU A 68 -7.79 -3.25 16.69
C LEU A 68 -6.52 -3.89 17.26
N SER A 69 -6.05 -4.92 16.58
CA SER A 69 -4.84 -5.63 16.95
C SER A 69 -4.09 -6.09 15.70
N GLU A 70 -2.82 -6.43 15.83
CA GLU A 70 -2.06 -7.03 14.71
C GLU A 70 -2.73 -8.32 14.20
N ALA A 71 -3.28 -9.13 15.10
CA ALA A 71 -3.98 -10.36 14.75
C ALA A 71 -5.24 -10.12 13.91
N THR A 72 -5.99 -9.04 14.16
CA THR A 72 -7.19 -8.68 13.41
C THR A 72 -6.84 -8.00 12.09
N VAL A 73 -5.87 -7.08 12.08
CA VAL A 73 -5.40 -6.39 10.87
C VAL A 73 -4.75 -7.36 9.89
N SER A 74 -3.97 -8.34 10.37
CA SER A 74 -3.29 -9.32 9.52
C SER A 74 -4.25 -10.15 8.64
N LYS A 75 -5.48 -10.41 9.11
CA LYS A 75 -6.51 -11.11 8.33
C LYS A 75 -6.95 -10.33 7.09
N LEU A 76 -6.93 -9.00 7.15
CA LEU A 76 -7.31 -8.10 6.06
C LEU A 76 -6.10 -7.63 5.24
N ARG A 77 -4.87 -7.83 5.74
CA ARG A 77 -3.62 -7.39 5.10
C ARG A 77 -3.51 -7.88 3.67
N MET A 78 -3.08 -6.98 2.78
CA MET A 78 -2.77 -7.32 1.39
C MET A 78 -1.30 -7.71 1.24
N LYS A 79 -1.03 -8.80 0.49
CA LYS A 79 0.34 -9.25 0.18
C LYS A 79 1.23 -9.38 1.45
N PRO A 80 0.83 -10.23 2.43
CA PRO A 80 1.47 -10.27 3.77
C PRO A 80 2.96 -10.56 3.73
N VAL A 81 3.46 -11.21 2.69
CA VAL A 81 4.89 -11.53 2.50
C VAL A 81 5.79 -10.29 2.49
N ARG A 82 5.26 -9.11 2.11
CA ARG A 82 6.08 -7.89 1.99
C ARG A 82 6.74 -7.42 3.28
N THR A 83 6.17 -7.73 4.42
CA THR A 83 6.67 -7.36 5.74
C THR A 83 6.78 -8.56 6.67
N SER A 84 6.95 -9.76 6.12
CA SER A 84 7.09 -10.99 6.89
C SER A 84 8.36 -11.01 7.75
N SER A 85 9.39 -10.25 7.37
CA SER A 85 10.61 -10.02 8.16
C SER A 85 10.40 -9.10 9.38
N GLY A 86 9.21 -8.49 9.52
CA GLY A 86 8.95 -7.44 10.52
C GLY A 86 9.41 -6.04 10.12
N VAL A 87 9.97 -5.88 8.92
CA VAL A 87 10.47 -4.61 8.40
C VAL A 87 9.67 -4.22 7.15
N ALA A 88 9.34 -2.93 7.01
CA ALA A 88 8.70 -2.36 5.82
C ALA A 88 9.77 -1.82 4.85
N PRO A 89 10.04 -2.48 3.72
CA PRO A 89 11.03 -1.99 2.75
C PRO A 89 10.43 -0.83 1.94
N VAL A 90 11.14 0.28 1.95
CA VAL A 90 10.82 1.50 1.19
C VAL A 90 11.96 1.79 0.23
N THR A 91 11.73 1.52 -1.04
CA THR A 91 12.66 1.84 -2.11
C THR A 91 12.39 3.24 -2.62
N ILE A 92 13.41 4.06 -2.64
CA ILE A 92 13.40 5.43 -3.18
C ILE A 92 14.47 5.57 -4.26
N LEU A 93 14.15 6.25 -5.36
CA LEU A 93 15.07 6.48 -6.46
C LEU A 93 15.60 7.92 -6.42
N THR A 94 16.88 8.07 -6.71
CA THR A 94 17.51 9.37 -6.96
C THR A 94 16.96 9.99 -8.25
N LYS A 95 17.16 11.29 -8.44
CA LYS A 95 16.83 11.94 -9.72
C LYS A 95 17.68 11.38 -10.87
N PRO A 96 17.23 11.51 -12.13
CA PRO A 96 18.07 11.27 -13.29
C PRO A 96 19.35 12.12 -13.21
N PHE A 97 20.51 11.49 -13.36
CA PHE A 97 21.80 12.15 -13.32
C PHE A 97 22.83 11.32 -14.11
N PRO A 98 23.86 11.95 -14.71
CA PRO A 98 24.95 11.24 -15.36
C PRO A 98 25.65 10.26 -14.41
N CYS A 99 26.23 9.21 -14.99
CA CYS A 99 27.03 8.24 -14.25
C CYS A 99 28.39 8.10 -14.93
N PRO A 100 29.50 8.02 -14.19
CA PRO A 100 30.84 7.84 -14.79
C PRO A 100 31.02 6.44 -15.36
N GLY A 101 30.19 5.46 -14.96
CA GLY A 101 30.26 4.08 -15.46
C GLY A 101 29.78 3.94 -16.90
N LYS A 102 30.42 3.03 -17.64
CA LYS A 102 30.09 2.64 -19.02
C LYS A 102 29.65 1.18 -19.08
N CYS A 103 28.79 0.75 -18.18
CA CYS A 103 28.32 -0.64 -18.09
C CYS A 103 27.50 -1.00 -19.34
N ILE A 104 27.86 -2.08 -20.02
CA ILE A 104 27.24 -2.50 -21.29
C ILE A 104 25.77 -2.95 -21.12
N PHE A 105 25.39 -3.40 -19.93
CA PHE A 105 24.02 -3.85 -19.62
C PHE A 105 23.19 -2.79 -18.87
N CYS A 106 23.72 -1.58 -18.69
CA CYS A 106 22.99 -0.52 -18.03
C CYS A 106 22.05 0.18 -19.03
N PRO A 107 20.72 0.18 -18.80
CA PRO A 107 19.80 0.88 -19.67
C PRO A 107 20.04 2.39 -19.59
N SER A 108 19.76 3.07 -20.70
CA SER A 108 19.91 4.53 -20.83
C SER A 108 18.55 5.16 -21.14
N ASP A 109 17.73 5.38 -20.13
CA ASP A 109 16.54 6.23 -20.22
C ASP A 109 16.89 7.59 -19.61
N ILE A 110 16.79 8.66 -20.42
CA ILE A 110 17.10 10.02 -19.97
C ILE A 110 16.19 10.53 -18.86
N ARG A 111 14.99 9.95 -18.74
CA ARG A 111 13.99 10.32 -17.72
C ARG A 111 14.22 9.63 -16.39
N MET A 112 15.08 8.62 -16.35
CA MET A 112 15.29 7.77 -15.19
C MET A 112 16.73 7.83 -14.70
N PRO A 113 16.99 7.60 -13.42
CA PRO A 113 18.34 7.38 -12.94
C PRO A 113 18.93 6.14 -13.63
N LYS A 114 20.24 6.14 -13.83
CA LYS A 114 20.94 5.02 -14.46
C LYS A 114 20.60 3.69 -13.80
N SER A 115 20.53 2.65 -14.60
CA SER A 115 20.11 1.28 -14.27
C SER A 115 18.59 1.03 -14.17
N TYR A 116 17.76 2.04 -14.41
CA TYR A 116 16.30 1.92 -14.30
C TYR A 116 15.60 2.33 -15.59
N LEU A 117 14.48 1.66 -15.87
CA LEU A 117 13.58 1.96 -16.99
C LEU A 117 12.27 2.56 -16.47
N ALA A 118 11.65 3.39 -17.31
CA ALA A 118 10.43 4.12 -16.95
C ALA A 118 9.20 3.22 -16.71
N ASP A 119 9.18 2.01 -17.25
CA ASP A 119 8.11 1.03 -17.08
C ASP A 119 8.21 0.22 -15.77
N GLU A 120 9.33 0.31 -15.06
CA GLU A 120 9.50 -0.35 -13.77
C GLU A 120 8.59 0.28 -12.69
N PRO A 121 7.89 -0.53 -11.86
CA PRO A 121 6.98 0.02 -10.85
C PRO A 121 7.65 0.93 -9.81
N GLY A 122 8.95 0.74 -9.54
CA GLY A 122 9.76 1.60 -8.68
C GLY A 122 9.99 2.97 -9.30
N ALA A 123 10.43 2.98 -10.56
CA ALA A 123 10.69 4.17 -11.36
C ALA A 123 9.42 5.02 -11.56
N GLN A 124 8.31 4.39 -11.93
CA GLN A 124 7.00 5.07 -12.05
C GLN A 124 6.54 5.74 -10.75
N ARG A 125 6.79 5.13 -9.59
CA ARG A 125 6.48 5.77 -8.30
C ARG A 125 7.39 6.95 -8.03
N ALA A 126 8.68 6.84 -8.32
CA ALA A 126 9.62 7.92 -8.14
C ALA A 126 9.30 9.12 -9.06
N GLU A 127 9.00 8.87 -10.33
CA GLU A 127 8.58 9.89 -11.29
C GLU A 127 7.33 10.64 -10.83
N ARG A 128 6.29 9.93 -10.36
CA ARG A 128 5.07 10.53 -9.80
C ARG A 128 5.31 11.35 -8.53
N ASN A 129 6.42 11.12 -7.86
CA ASN A 129 6.87 11.87 -6.69
C ASN A 129 8.02 12.81 -7.00
N TYR A 130 8.25 13.14 -8.29
CA TYR A 130 9.29 14.07 -8.74
C TYR A 130 10.70 13.71 -8.26
N PHE A 131 10.96 12.43 -8.01
CA PHE A 131 12.20 11.91 -7.40
C PHE A 131 12.54 12.55 -6.04
N ASP A 132 11.57 13.18 -5.40
CA ASP A 132 11.72 13.73 -4.04
C ASP A 132 11.75 12.60 -3.01
N PRO A 133 12.80 12.45 -2.19
CA PRO A 133 12.95 11.34 -1.26
C PRO A 133 11.90 11.35 -0.14
N TYR A 134 11.49 12.53 0.33
CA TYR A 134 10.46 12.65 1.34
C TYR A 134 9.10 12.19 0.79
N LEU A 135 8.69 12.69 -0.39
CA LEU A 135 7.42 12.31 -1.00
C LEU A 135 7.38 10.82 -1.33
N GLN A 136 8.47 10.27 -1.87
CA GLN A 136 8.56 8.83 -2.15
C GLN A 136 8.37 8.00 -0.88
N THR A 137 9.05 8.38 0.21
CA THR A 137 8.98 7.69 1.50
C THR A 137 7.60 7.83 2.12
N PHE A 138 7.08 9.05 2.25
CA PHE A 138 5.78 9.34 2.84
C PHE A 138 4.64 8.61 2.14
N ASN A 139 4.57 8.73 0.80
CA ASN A 139 3.52 8.08 0.02
C ASN A 139 3.63 6.55 0.06
N ARG A 140 4.86 6.02 0.13
CA ARG A 140 5.08 4.58 0.26
C ARG A 140 4.65 4.04 1.61
N LEU A 141 5.00 4.71 2.70
CA LEU A 141 4.58 4.34 4.06
C LEU A 141 3.08 4.43 4.21
N THR A 142 2.47 5.51 3.71
CA THR A 142 1.01 5.67 3.69
C THR A 142 0.33 4.53 2.94
N ALA A 143 0.84 4.18 1.75
CA ALA A 143 0.29 3.07 0.98
C ALA A 143 0.43 1.71 1.70
N LEU A 144 1.57 1.44 2.35
CA LEU A 144 1.79 0.23 3.14
C LEU A 144 0.84 0.18 4.35
N HIS A 145 0.72 1.29 5.08
CA HIS A 145 -0.20 1.40 6.20
C HIS A 145 -1.65 1.12 5.76
N ASN A 146 -2.11 1.76 4.68
CA ASN A 146 -3.48 1.62 4.19
C ASN A 146 -3.85 0.19 3.76
N ILE A 147 -2.88 -0.64 3.41
CA ILE A 147 -3.08 -2.05 3.06
C ILE A 147 -2.73 -3.02 4.21
N GLY A 148 -2.55 -2.50 5.43
CA GLY A 148 -2.45 -3.28 6.66
C GLY A 148 -1.04 -3.72 7.06
N HIS A 149 0.02 -3.14 6.48
CA HIS A 149 1.38 -3.45 6.88
C HIS A 149 1.81 -2.63 8.11
N PRO A 150 2.58 -3.20 9.04
CA PRO A 150 3.25 -2.44 10.09
C PRO A 150 4.31 -1.54 9.47
N THR A 151 4.40 -0.30 9.95
CA THR A 151 5.36 0.70 9.49
C THR A 151 6.21 1.26 10.63
N SER A 152 6.29 0.53 11.74
CA SER A 152 7.09 0.91 12.92
C SER A 152 8.59 0.67 12.73
N LYS A 153 8.96 -0.29 11.87
CA LYS A 153 10.33 -0.54 11.43
C LYS A 153 10.40 -0.38 9.92
N VAL A 154 11.26 0.50 9.45
CA VAL A 154 11.41 0.84 8.04
C VAL A 154 12.86 0.64 7.62
N GLU A 155 13.07 0.01 6.49
CA GLU A 155 14.33 -0.03 5.78
C GLU A 155 14.21 0.84 4.52
N ILE A 156 15.04 1.88 4.43
CA ILE A 156 15.10 2.74 3.25
C ILE A 156 16.21 2.23 2.35
N ILE A 157 15.86 1.91 1.11
CA ILE A 157 16.78 1.43 0.08
C ILE A 157 16.88 2.51 -0.99
N VAL A 158 18.04 3.17 -1.07
CA VAL A 158 18.32 4.18 -2.09
C VAL A 158 18.82 3.50 -3.35
N LEU A 159 18.16 3.78 -4.46
CA LEU A 159 18.47 3.24 -5.79
C LEU A 159 18.78 4.37 -6.77
N GLY A 160 19.67 4.10 -7.72
CA GLY A 160 20.06 5.06 -8.75
C GLY A 160 21.38 4.69 -9.40
N GLY A 161 22.03 5.66 -9.99
CA GLY A 161 23.41 5.53 -10.50
C GLY A 161 24.44 5.50 -9.37
N THR A 162 25.67 5.86 -9.69
CA THR A 162 26.78 5.94 -8.71
C THR A 162 26.51 7.08 -7.72
N TRP A 163 26.18 6.75 -6.47
CA TRP A 163 25.81 7.74 -5.46
C TRP A 163 26.85 8.85 -5.25
N SER A 164 28.12 8.48 -5.13
CA SER A 164 29.24 9.41 -4.94
C SER A 164 29.51 10.34 -6.14
N PHE A 165 28.84 10.13 -7.27
CA PHE A 165 28.95 10.99 -8.45
C PHE A 165 27.91 12.13 -8.46
N TYR A 166 26.91 12.06 -7.61
CA TYR A 166 25.99 13.19 -7.43
C TYR A 166 26.70 14.37 -6.74
N PRO A 167 26.29 15.63 -7.05
CA PRO A 167 26.80 16.80 -6.32
C PRO A 167 26.59 16.66 -4.81
N GLU A 168 27.54 17.11 -4.01
CA GLU A 168 27.48 17.02 -2.55
C GLU A 168 26.21 17.67 -1.99
N GLU A 169 25.84 18.83 -2.50
CA GLU A 169 24.59 19.51 -2.12
C GLU A 169 23.34 18.64 -2.32
N TYR A 170 23.32 17.87 -3.41
CA TYR A 170 22.21 16.95 -3.65
C TYR A 170 22.24 15.76 -2.69
N GLN A 171 23.43 15.23 -2.38
CA GLN A 171 23.57 14.13 -1.43
C GLN A 171 23.10 14.54 -0.03
N ILE A 172 23.44 15.76 0.41
CA ILE A 172 23.02 16.31 1.71
C ILE A 172 21.51 16.56 1.74
N TRP A 173 20.96 17.11 0.65
CA TRP A 173 19.51 17.36 0.55
C TRP A 173 18.70 16.06 0.55
N PHE A 174 19.15 15.02 -0.17
CA PHE A 174 18.47 13.74 -0.31
C PHE A 174 18.44 12.99 1.01
#